data_2ed2c3cbbafc6f9dcf8ac1c14349698b
#
_entry.id   2ed2c3cbbafc6f9dcf8ac1c14349698b
#
_cell.length_a   1.000
_cell.length_b   1.000
_cell.length_c   1.000
_cell.angle_alpha   90.00
_cell.angle_beta   90.00
_cell.angle_gamma   90.00
#
_symmetry.space_group_name_H-M   'P 1'
#
loop_
_entity.id
_entity.type
_entity.pdbx_description
1 polymer ?
#
loop_
_entity_poly.entity_id
_entity_poly.type
_entity_poly.pdbx_seq_one_letter_code
_entity_poly.pdbx_strand_id
1 'polypeptide(L)'
;MDNRFNKLLLYLEKHKISSKNLVAIKSDASFRKYYRLENNILAMDAAPEKGESVSKFSEIARILHSFNLSAPKIIDVNNKEGFILLEDFGDKVFSKHMNKENKKNLYEKAIDVLIDIKIKSHQNKFYFSVRVYLCF
;
A
#
# COMPACT_ATOMS: atom_id res chain seq x y z
N MET A 1 -0.17 -2.20 -26.88
CA MET A 1 0.57 -2.13 -25.61
C MET A 1 -0.12 -1.12 -24.72
N ASP A 2 -0.34 -1.45 -23.46
CA ASP A 2 -1.00 -0.54 -22.50
C ASP A 2 -0.13 0.71 -22.30
N ASN A 3 -0.63 1.86 -22.76
CA ASN A 3 0.09 3.14 -22.68
C ASN A 3 0.52 3.48 -21.23
N ARG A 4 -0.27 3.05 -20.23
CA ARG A 4 0.06 3.27 -18.82
C ARG A 4 1.26 2.45 -18.36
N PHE A 5 1.39 1.20 -18.79
CA PHE A 5 2.54 0.37 -18.44
C PHE A 5 3.85 0.98 -18.97
N ASN A 6 3.86 1.49 -20.20
CA ASN A 6 5.03 2.19 -20.74
C ASN A 6 5.38 3.44 -19.92
N LYS A 7 4.39 4.22 -19.47
CA LYS A 7 4.62 5.35 -18.57
C LYS A 7 5.20 4.92 -17.22
N LEU A 8 4.76 3.79 -16.68
CA LEU A 8 5.34 3.23 -15.46
C LEU A 8 6.82 2.86 -15.68
N LEU A 9 7.15 2.22 -16.79
CA LEU A 9 8.56 1.89 -17.10
C LEU A 9 9.45 3.13 -17.17
N LEU A 10 9.00 4.19 -17.83
CA LEU A 10 9.71 5.48 -17.87
C LEU A 10 9.85 6.10 -16.48
N TYR A 11 8.84 5.97 -15.62
CA TYR A 11 8.92 6.43 -14.24
C TYR A 11 9.97 5.65 -13.43
N LEU A 12 10.04 4.32 -13.59
CA LEU A 12 11.06 3.49 -12.96
C LEU A 12 12.48 3.86 -13.45
N GLU A 13 12.64 4.05 -14.75
CA GLU A 13 13.92 4.43 -15.36
C GLU A 13 14.43 5.76 -14.80
N LYS A 14 13.55 6.76 -14.67
CA LYS A 14 13.88 8.06 -14.04
C LYS A 14 14.45 7.91 -12.64
N HIS A 15 13.98 6.91 -11.87
CA HIS A 15 14.48 6.60 -10.53
C HIS A 15 15.64 5.59 -10.53
N LYS A 16 16.17 5.23 -11.70
CA LYS A 16 17.26 4.25 -11.87
C LYS A 16 16.89 2.87 -11.29
N ILE A 17 15.61 2.51 -11.31
CA ILE A 17 15.11 1.24 -10.85
C ILE A 17 14.97 0.30 -12.05
N SER A 18 15.59 -0.87 -11.96
CA SER A 18 15.51 -1.90 -13.01
C SER A 18 14.12 -2.49 -13.08
N SER A 19 13.58 -2.56 -14.30
CA SER A 19 12.31 -3.26 -14.59
C SER A 19 12.52 -4.71 -15.05
N LYS A 20 13.76 -5.22 -15.09
CA LYS A 20 14.07 -6.55 -15.65
C LYS A 20 13.32 -7.69 -14.95
N ASN A 21 13.19 -7.62 -13.63
CA ASN A 21 12.55 -8.64 -12.80
C ASN A 21 11.22 -8.14 -12.21
N LEU A 22 10.54 -7.25 -12.94
CA LEU A 22 9.23 -6.75 -12.54
C LEU A 22 8.19 -7.87 -12.58
N VAL A 23 7.54 -8.12 -11.44
CA VAL A 23 6.49 -9.13 -11.29
C VAL A 23 5.17 -8.46 -10.95
N ALA A 24 4.17 -8.61 -11.81
CA ALA A 24 2.82 -8.13 -11.50
C ALA A 24 2.21 -8.95 -10.35
N ILE A 25 1.73 -8.26 -9.32
CA ILE A 25 0.98 -8.89 -8.23
C ILE A 25 -0.50 -8.93 -8.63
N LYS A 26 -1.12 -10.09 -8.46
CA LYS A 26 -2.56 -10.22 -8.68
C LYS A 26 -3.28 -9.29 -7.69
N SER A 27 -3.98 -8.28 -8.21
CA SER A 27 -4.80 -7.39 -7.40
C SER A 27 -6.21 -7.95 -7.25
N ASP A 28 -6.83 -7.66 -6.12
CA ASP A 28 -8.24 -7.90 -5.88
C ASP A 28 -9.10 -6.87 -6.63
N ALA A 29 -10.36 -6.68 -6.27
CA ALA A 29 -11.35 -5.83 -6.93
C ALA A 29 -11.03 -4.31 -6.91
N SER A 30 -9.75 -3.92 -6.98
CA SER A 30 -9.26 -2.54 -7.02
C SER A 30 -8.76 -2.19 -8.42
N PHE A 31 -8.92 -0.93 -8.82
CA PHE A 31 -8.31 -0.41 -10.04
C PHE A 31 -6.80 -0.20 -9.93
N ARG A 32 -6.21 -0.38 -8.75
CA ARG A 32 -4.77 -0.31 -8.52
C ARG A 32 -4.09 -1.55 -9.02
N LYS A 33 -2.96 -1.36 -9.71
CA LYS A 33 -2.08 -2.45 -10.11
C LYS A 33 -0.78 -2.34 -9.32
N TYR A 34 -0.26 -3.47 -8.91
CA TYR A 34 0.98 -3.54 -8.14
C TYR A 34 2.02 -4.36 -8.86
N TYR A 35 3.26 -3.88 -8.80
CA TYR A 35 4.39 -4.52 -9.45
C TYR A 35 5.54 -4.62 -8.46
N ARG A 36 5.94 -5.84 -8.15
CA ARG A 36 7.11 -6.11 -7.31
C ARG A 36 8.38 -5.90 -8.11
N LEU A 37 9.34 -5.23 -7.50
CA LEU A 37 10.64 -4.92 -8.04
C LEU A 37 11.72 -5.51 -7.13
N GLU A 38 12.97 -5.38 -7.53
CA GLU A 38 14.12 -5.74 -6.69
C GLU A 38 14.23 -4.81 -5.46
N ASN A 39 15.08 -5.20 -4.49
CA ASN A 39 15.39 -4.40 -3.31
C ASN A 39 14.20 -4.03 -2.41
N ASN A 40 13.21 -4.93 -2.31
CA ASN A 40 12.00 -4.73 -1.51
C ASN A 40 11.23 -3.46 -1.90
N ILE A 41 11.16 -3.16 -3.17
CA ILE A 41 10.39 -2.05 -3.72
C ILE A 41 9.14 -2.58 -4.40
N LEU A 42 8.03 -1.89 -4.15
CA LEU A 42 6.76 -2.10 -4.81
C LEU A 42 6.40 -0.83 -5.60
N ALA A 43 6.07 -0.97 -6.86
CA ALA A 43 5.46 0.09 -7.65
C ALA A 43 3.95 -0.08 -7.69
N MET A 44 3.20 0.96 -7.36
CA MET A 44 1.75 1.00 -7.49
C MET A 44 1.36 1.93 -8.62
N ASP A 45 0.53 1.44 -9.53
CA ASP A 45 -0.18 2.20 -10.55
C ASP A 45 -1.63 2.40 -10.08
N ALA A 46 -1.95 3.63 -9.70
CA ALA A 46 -3.26 4.07 -9.25
C ALA A 46 -3.77 5.15 -10.21
N ALA A 47 -4.37 4.72 -11.30
CA ALA A 47 -4.80 5.56 -12.41
C ALA A 47 -5.76 6.68 -11.98
N PRO A 48 -5.38 7.97 -12.05
CA PRO A 48 -6.23 9.08 -11.61
C PRO A 48 -7.56 9.14 -12.36
N GLU A 49 -7.58 8.76 -13.63
CA GLU A 49 -8.77 8.70 -14.47
C GLU A 49 -9.80 7.65 -14.00
N LYS A 50 -9.40 6.75 -13.09
CA LYS A 50 -10.26 5.77 -12.42
C LYS A 50 -10.68 6.19 -11.01
N GLY A 51 -10.41 7.44 -10.65
CA GLY A 51 -10.73 7.97 -9.32
C GLY A 51 -9.75 7.57 -8.22
N GLU A 52 -8.60 6.99 -8.58
CA GLU A 52 -7.55 6.62 -7.62
C GLU A 52 -6.67 7.83 -7.25
N SER A 53 -6.10 7.83 -6.05
CA SER A 53 -5.27 8.92 -5.55
C SER A 53 -4.06 8.40 -4.77
N VAL A 54 -2.88 8.60 -5.32
CA VAL A 54 -1.62 8.27 -4.63
C VAL A 54 -1.30 9.26 -3.52
N SER A 55 -1.77 10.52 -3.62
CA SER A 55 -1.57 11.49 -2.55
C SER A 55 -2.32 11.10 -1.28
N LYS A 56 -3.58 10.67 -1.38
CA LYS A 56 -4.35 10.15 -0.25
C LYS A 56 -3.69 8.91 0.37
N PHE A 57 -3.17 8.01 -0.46
CA PHE A 57 -2.46 6.82 0.02
C PHE A 57 -1.22 7.23 0.82
N SER A 58 -0.39 8.13 0.29
CA SER A 58 0.84 8.57 0.96
C SER A 58 0.57 9.37 2.24
N GLU A 59 -0.52 10.13 2.27
CA GLU A 59 -0.98 10.85 3.47
C GLU A 59 -1.36 9.88 4.58
N ILE A 60 -2.17 8.86 4.27
CA ILE A 60 -2.56 7.81 5.23
C ILE A 60 -1.34 7.07 5.76
N ALA A 61 -0.39 6.71 4.90
CA ALA A 61 0.85 6.04 5.32
C ALA A 61 1.63 6.91 6.32
N ARG A 62 1.75 8.23 6.07
CA ARG A 62 2.41 9.17 6.99
C ARG A 62 1.68 9.29 8.33
N ILE A 63 0.35 9.33 8.31
CA ILE A 63 -0.45 9.37 9.55
C ILE A 63 -0.25 8.09 10.36
N LEU A 64 -0.29 6.92 9.74
CA LEU A 64 -0.04 5.65 10.42
C LEU A 64 1.37 5.62 11.06
N HIS A 65 2.39 6.10 10.35
CA HIS A 65 3.73 6.25 10.91
C HIS A 65 3.76 7.19 12.12
N SER A 66 3.04 8.31 12.08
CA SER A 66 2.96 9.25 13.21
C SER A 66 2.28 8.61 14.45
N PHE A 67 1.50 7.57 14.24
CA PHE A 67 0.90 6.76 15.32
C PHE A 67 1.80 5.62 15.81
N ASN A 68 3.03 5.51 15.31
CA ASN A 68 3.94 4.37 15.52
C ASN A 68 3.35 3.05 15.04
N LEU A 69 2.53 3.10 14.00
CA LEU A 69 1.98 1.91 13.34
C LEU A 69 2.79 1.58 12.09
N SER A 70 2.86 0.28 11.79
CA SER A 70 3.55 -0.20 10.60
C SER A 70 2.75 0.15 9.35
N ALA A 71 3.38 0.91 8.45
CA ALA A 71 2.87 1.24 7.13
C ALA A 71 4.05 1.24 6.13
N PRO A 72 3.83 0.99 4.83
CA PRO A 72 4.90 1.03 3.85
C PRO A 72 5.59 2.39 3.82
N LYS A 73 6.91 2.41 3.81
CA LYS A 73 7.67 3.65 3.56
C LYS A 73 7.43 4.09 2.13
N ILE A 74 7.11 5.37 1.97
CA ILE A 74 6.93 5.97 0.66
C ILE A 74 8.30 6.44 0.17
N ILE A 75 8.71 5.95 -1.01
CA ILE A 75 9.99 6.25 -1.63
C ILE A 75 9.84 7.45 -2.56
N ASP A 76 8.83 7.42 -3.44
CA ASP A 76 8.50 8.54 -4.34
C ASP A 76 7.03 8.53 -4.71
N VAL A 77 6.50 9.70 -5.09
CA VAL A 77 5.09 9.89 -5.49
C VAL A 77 5.00 10.76 -6.74
N ASN A 78 4.40 10.22 -7.79
CA ASN A 78 4.02 10.98 -8.99
C ASN A 78 2.50 11.19 -9.01
N ASN A 79 2.04 12.28 -8.44
CA ASN A 79 0.60 12.59 -8.37
C ASN A 79 -0.05 12.76 -9.75
N LYS A 80 0.70 13.31 -10.71
CA LYS A 80 0.18 13.59 -12.06
C LYS A 80 -0.17 12.31 -12.82
N GLU A 81 0.72 11.34 -12.78
CA GLU A 81 0.54 10.06 -13.48
C GLU A 81 -0.10 9.00 -12.59
N GLY A 82 -0.20 9.23 -11.29
CA GLY A 82 -0.77 8.27 -10.34
C GLY A 82 0.14 7.09 -10.04
N PHE A 83 1.47 7.29 -10.03
CA PHE A 83 2.45 6.28 -9.66
C PHE A 83 3.04 6.56 -8.27
N ILE A 84 3.34 5.50 -7.55
CA ILE A 84 4.02 5.59 -6.26
C ILE A 84 5.00 4.43 -6.11
N LEU A 85 6.18 4.73 -5.58
CA LEU A 85 7.15 3.75 -5.15
C LEU A 85 7.10 3.63 -3.63
N LEU A 86 6.99 2.41 -3.14
CA LEU A 86 6.85 2.13 -1.71
C LEU A 86 7.59 0.86 -1.31
N GLU A 87 7.76 0.68 -0.02
CA GLU A 87 8.34 -0.51 0.58
C GLU A 87 7.45 -1.74 0.33
N ASP A 88 8.06 -2.86 -0.08
CA ASP A 88 7.39 -4.14 -0.21
C ASP A 88 7.51 -4.95 1.09
N PHE A 89 6.39 -5.20 1.75
CA PHE A 89 6.32 -6.06 2.94
C PHE A 89 6.35 -7.57 2.62
N GLY A 90 6.38 -7.93 1.34
CA GLY A 90 6.35 -9.32 0.89
C GLY A 90 4.96 -9.96 1.04
N ASP A 91 4.96 -11.29 1.11
CA ASP A 91 3.73 -12.10 1.05
C ASP A 91 3.28 -12.68 2.40
N LYS A 92 3.84 -12.20 3.52
CA LYS A 92 3.49 -12.67 4.86
C LYS A 92 2.20 -12.01 5.36
N VAL A 93 1.09 -12.32 4.70
CA VAL A 93 -0.25 -11.83 5.11
C VAL A 93 -0.92 -12.78 6.10
N PHE A 94 -1.76 -12.25 6.99
CA PHE A 94 -2.42 -13.02 8.03
C PHE A 94 -3.20 -14.23 7.47
N SER A 95 -3.94 -14.03 6.39
CA SER A 95 -4.75 -15.08 5.76
C SER A 95 -3.94 -16.31 5.32
N LYS A 96 -2.68 -16.13 4.91
CA LYS A 96 -1.78 -17.24 4.53
C LYS A 96 -1.12 -17.94 5.72
N HIS A 97 -1.00 -17.24 6.85
CA HIS A 97 -0.32 -17.74 8.06
C HIS A 97 -1.28 -18.15 9.16
N MET A 98 -2.57 -17.88 9.02
CA MET A 98 -3.58 -18.21 10.00
C MET A 98 -3.85 -19.70 10.03
N ASN A 99 -3.85 -20.29 11.24
CA ASN A 99 -4.22 -21.67 11.51
C ASN A 99 -5.07 -21.74 12.80
N LYS A 100 -5.50 -22.96 13.18
CA LYS A 100 -6.34 -23.15 14.38
C LYS A 100 -5.68 -22.69 15.69
N GLU A 101 -4.37 -22.78 15.78
CA GLU A 101 -3.60 -22.48 16.99
C GLU A 101 -3.36 -20.98 17.17
N ASN A 102 -3.07 -20.25 16.08
CA ASN A 102 -2.66 -18.85 16.13
C ASN A 102 -3.78 -17.85 15.77
N LYS A 103 -4.90 -18.32 15.22
CA LYS A 103 -5.94 -17.43 14.68
C LYS A 103 -6.48 -16.45 15.72
N LYS A 104 -6.71 -16.89 16.97
CA LYS A 104 -7.19 -16.02 18.05
C LYS A 104 -6.22 -14.88 18.30
N ASN A 105 -4.94 -15.19 18.45
CA ASN A 105 -3.88 -14.20 18.70
C ASN A 105 -3.75 -13.21 17.52
N LEU A 106 -3.84 -13.68 16.27
CA LEU A 106 -3.78 -12.80 15.11
C LEU A 106 -4.99 -11.86 15.03
N TYR A 107 -6.19 -12.33 15.35
CA TYR A 107 -7.39 -11.47 15.42
C TYR A 107 -7.29 -10.45 16.55
N GLU A 108 -6.83 -10.84 17.74
CA GLU A 108 -6.61 -9.93 18.87
C GLU A 108 -5.65 -8.81 18.47
N LYS A 109 -4.50 -9.13 17.87
CA LYS A 109 -3.55 -8.14 17.36
C LYS A 109 -4.14 -7.21 16.31
N ALA A 110 -4.97 -7.73 15.40
CA ALA A 110 -5.62 -6.89 14.39
C ALA A 110 -6.62 -5.92 15.04
N ILE A 111 -7.38 -6.39 16.03
CA ILE A 111 -8.33 -5.57 16.80
C ILE A 111 -7.58 -4.49 17.59
N ASP A 112 -6.48 -4.83 18.25
CA ASP A 112 -5.66 -3.87 19.01
C ASP A 112 -5.16 -2.74 18.11
N VAL A 113 -4.69 -3.05 16.90
CA VAL A 113 -4.27 -2.04 15.92
C VAL A 113 -5.44 -1.15 15.50
N LEU A 114 -6.65 -1.71 15.29
CA LEU A 114 -7.84 -0.93 14.95
C LEU A 114 -8.26 0.00 16.09
N ILE A 115 -8.19 -0.46 17.34
CA ILE A 115 -8.45 0.35 18.54
C ILE A 115 -7.44 1.49 18.62
N ASP A 116 -6.15 1.21 18.43
CA ASP A 116 -5.09 2.20 18.42
C ASP A 116 -5.31 3.28 17.35
N ILE A 117 -5.64 2.89 16.14
CA ILE A 117 -5.99 3.83 15.06
C ILE A 117 -7.16 4.71 15.49
N LYS A 118 -8.21 4.12 16.06
CA LYS A 118 -9.41 4.85 16.48
C LYS A 118 -9.10 5.88 17.57
N ILE A 119 -8.37 5.48 18.61
CA ILE A 119 -8.01 6.36 19.72
C ILE A 119 -7.11 7.50 19.24
N LYS A 120 -6.02 7.18 18.54
CA LYS A 120 -5.02 8.15 18.08
C LYS A 120 -5.60 9.10 17.02
N SER A 121 -6.46 8.63 16.13
CA SER A 121 -7.14 9.49 15.16
C SER A 121 -8.07 10.49 15.84
N HIS A 122 -8.82 10.06 16.87
CA HIS A 122 -9.69 10.95 17.63
C HIS A 122 -8.88 12.03 18.38
N GLN A 123 -7.81 11.63 19.06
CA GLN A 123 -6.93 12.55 19.81
C GLN A 123 -6.27 13.59 18.89
N ASN A 124 -5.91 13.22 17.66
CA ASN A 124 -5.27 14.12 16.71
C ASN A 124 -6.24 14.79 15.74
N LYS A 125 -7.55 14.66 15.95
CA LYS A 125 -8.62 15.23 15.12
C LYS A 125 -8.53 14.79 13.63
N PHE A 126 -7.94 13.64 13.36
CA PHE A 126 -7.98 13.04 12.04
C PHE A 126 -9.28 12.25 11.89
N TYR A 127 -10.19 12.76 11.11
CA TYR A 127 -11.44 12.07 10.78
C TYR A 127 -11.21 11.22 9.54
N PHE A 128 -10.86 9.96 9.75
CA PHE A 128 -10.88 9.00 8.66
C PHE A 128 -12.34 8.68 8.33
N SER A 129 -12.79 9.05 7.14
CA SER A 129 -13.90 8.34 6.51
C SER A 129 -13.37 6.95 6.11
N VAL A 130 -13.26 6.08 7.10
CA VAL A 130 -12.66 4.76 6.93
C VAL A 130 -13.71 3.84 6.36
N ARG A 131 -13.77 3.73 5.04
CA ARG A 131 -14.06 2.41 4.46
C ARG A 131 -12.75 1.61 4.59
N VAL A 132 -12.57 0.95 5.71
CA VAL A 132 -11.48 -0.02 5.88
C VAL A 132 -11.83 -1.20 4.99
N TYR A 133 -11.28 -1.23 3.81
CA TYR A 133 -11.12 -2.48 3.09
C TYR A 133 -10.00 -3.24 3.80
N LEU A 134 -10.37 -3.99 4.83
CA LEU A 134 -9.51 -5.00 5.39
C LEU A 134 -9.34 -6.05 4.30
N CYS A 135 -8.25 -5.99 3.56
CA CYS A 135 -7.77 -7.12 2.78
C CYS A 135 -7.32 -8.20 3.79
N PHE A 136 -8.27 -9.07 4.15
CA PHE A 136 -8.00 -10.33 4.83
C PHE A 136 -7.56 -11.39 3.83
#